data_7aa978582fddcaa1927604f4b94e6b8a
#
_entry.id   7aa978582fddcaa1927604f4b94e6b8a
#
_cell.length_a   1.000
_cell.length_b   1.000
_cell.length_c   1.000
_cell.angle_alpha   90.00
_cell.angle_beta   90.00
_cell.angle_gamma   90.00
#
_symmetry.space_group_name_H-M   'P 1'
#
loop_
_entity.id
_entity.type
_entity.pdbx_description
1 polymer ?
#
loop_
_entity_poly.entity_id
_entity_poly.type
_entity_poly.pdbx_seq_one_letter_code
_entity_poly.pdbx_strand_id
1 'polypeptide(L)'
;MSMIGEYLRVTAAELERAIQDPDWALHFAEDVQDAEERSEPAPAEARHFSTSKTWHMLGFLLTRVDFPVDVIHGEEPFAEDEDWGYGPPRYLRTERVRLAARALRAVTYDQLVSGVSPADLTKADVYPLAGAYPLGWDRPGALEWGRHRYDGLTRFFEAAAAAEDAMLLWLD
;
A
#
# COMPACT_ATOMS: atom_id res chain seq x y z
N MET A 1 6.23 12.20 -13.82
CA MET A 1 5.49 12.07 -12.56
C MET A 1 5.65 10.64 -12.03
N SER A 2 5.56 10.47 -10.75
CA SER A 2 5.76 9.16 -10.10
C SER A 2 4.45 8.71 -9.48
N MET A 3 4.12 7.43 -9.64
CA MET A 3 2.99 6.82 -8.93
C MET A 3 3.47 6.24 -7.61
N ILE A 4 2.88 6.66 -6.53
CA ILE A 4 3.27 6.30 -5.16
C ILE A 4 2.07 5.66 -4.45
N GLY A 5 2.28 4.49 -3.86
CA GLY A 5 1.23 3.81 -3.10
C GLY A 5 1.14 4.37 -1.68
N GLU A 6 -0.03 4.88 -1.31
CA GLU A 6 -0.29 5.56 -0.04
C GLU A 6 -1.36 4.86 0.78
N TYR A 7 -1.20 4.89 2.10
CA TYR A 7 -2.04 4.19 3.07
C TYR A 7 -2.35 5.08 4.26
N LEU A 8 -3.61 5.05 4.73
CA LEU A 8 -4.02 5.74 5.93
C LEU A 8 -4.84 4.81 6.82
N ARG A 9 -4.41 4.64 8.08
CA ARG A 9 -5.21 3.96 9.11
C ARG A 9 -6.33 4.88 9.55
N VAL A 10 -7.55 4.37 9.56
CA VAL A 10 -8.74 5.10 10.02
C VAL A 10 -9.55 4.23 10.98
N THR A 11 -10.18 4.85 11.97
CA THR A 11 -11.15 4.14 12.81
C THR A 11 -12.37 3.75 11.99
N ALA A 12 -13.19 2.82 12.49
CA ALA A 12 -14.44 2.44 11.83
C ALA A 12 -15.37 3.65 11.65
N ALA A 13 -15.45 4.55 12.63
CA ALA A 13 -16.24 5.78 12.54
C ALA A 13 -15.70 6.76 11.50
N GLU A 14 -14.37 6.91 11.43
CA GLU A 14 -13.73 7.74 10.40
C GLU A 14 -13.94 7.17 9.00
N LEU A 15 -13.92 5.85 8.85
CA LEU A 15 -14.24 5.21 7.57
C LEU A 15 -15.67 5.53 7.12
N GLU A 16 -16.65 5.37 8.00
CA GLU A 16 -18.04 5.70 7.67
C GLU A 16 -18.20 7.16 7.29
N ARG A 17 -17.50 8.06 7.99
CA ARG A 17 -17.48 9.47 7.63
C ARG A 17 -16.83 9.71 6.26
N ALA A 18 -15.71 9.05 5.96
CA ALA A 18 -15.02 9.16 4.68
C ALA A 18 -15.92 8.75 3.50
N ILE A 19 -16.69 7.68 3.67
CA ILE A 19 -17.62 7.18 2.66
C ILE A 19 -18.76 8.20 2.42
N GLN A 20 -19.26 8.83 3.49
CA GLN A 20 -20.35 9.80 3.42
C GLN A 20 -19.89 11.18 2.94
N ASP A 21 -18.65 11.55 3.23
CA ASP A 21 -18.07 12.86 2.95
C ASP A 21 -16.65 12.71 2.38
N PRO A 22 -16.53 12.42 1.08
CA PRO A 22 -15.23 12.23 0.43
C PRO A 22 -14.31 13.46 0.48
N ASP A 23 -14.87 14.66 0.45
CA ASP A 23 -14.09 15.91 0.56
C ASP A 23 -13.40 15.98 1.93
N TRP A 24 -14.12 15.64 3.00
CA TRP A 24 -13.54 15.56 4.32
C TRP A 24 -12.43 14.49 4.36
N ALA A 25 -12.64 13.35 3.72
CA ALA A 25 -11.65 12.26 3.70
C ALA A 25 -10.32 12.69 3.09
N LEU A 26 -10.36 13.42 1.98
CA LEU A 26 -9.17 13.95 1.32
C LEU A 26 -8.40 14.91 2.23
N HIS A 27 -9.08 15.92 2.78
CA HIS A 27 -8.45 16.88 3.69
C HIS A 27 -7.90 16.18 4.94
N PHE A 28 -8.63 15.21 5.48
CA PHE A 28 -8.18 14.44 6.64
C PHE A 28 -6.89 13.66 6.33
N ALA A 29 -6.80 13.02 5.16
CA ALA A 29 -5.61 12.30 4.73
C ALA A 29 -4.42 13.26 4.59
N GLU A 30 -4.60 14.41 3.94
CA GLU A 30 -3.57 15.44 3.80
C GLU A 30 -3.09 15.96 5.15
N ASP A 31 -4.02 16.26 6.07
CA ASP A 31 -3.68 16.76 7.42
C ASP A 31 -2.86 15.74 8.22
N VAL A 32 -3.18 14.44 8.12
CA VAL A 32 -2.42 13.39 8.80
C VAL A 32 -1.04 13.24 8.19
N GLN A 33 -0.92 13.23 6.86
CA GLN A 33 0.37 13.18 6.17
C GLN A 33 1.28 14.33 6.60
N ASP A 34 0.78 15.56 6.54
CA ASP A 34 1.50 16.76 6.93
C ASP A 34 1.94 16.75 8.41
N ALA A 35 1.06 16.28 9.29
CA ALA A 35 1.36 16.18 10.71
C ALA A 35 2.45 15.13 10.97
N GLU A 36 2.39 13.98 10.31
CA GLU A 36 3.37 12.90 10.51
C GLU A 36 4.72 13.20 9.85
N GLU A 37 4.75 13.93 8.74
CA GLU A 37 6.00 14.45 8.17
C GLU A 37 6.75 15.34 9.15
N ARG A 38 6.03 16.10 9.98
CA ARG A 38 6.63 16.98 11.00
C ARG A 38 7.00 16.27 12.30
N SER A 39 6.22 15.28 12.71
CA SER A 39 6.37 14.61 14.01
C SER A 39 7.19 13.33 13.97
N GLU A 40 7.31 12.72 12.80
CA GLU A 40 8.01 11.44 12.58
C GLU A 40 7.63 10.39 13.64
N PRO A 41 6.34 9.97 13.72
CA PRO A 41 5.88 9.07 14.78
C PRO A 41 6.57 7.71 14.70
N ALA A 42 6.61 6.99 15.82
CA ALA A 42 7.09 5.62 15.84
C ALA A 42 6.24 4.74 14.90
N PRO A 43 6.82 3.71 14.23
CA PRO A 43 6.10 2.90 13.24
C PRO A 43 4.78 2.33 13.74
N ALA A 44 4.67 1.92 15.02
CA ALA A 44 3.44 1.39 15.60
C ALA A 44 2.36 2.46 15.83
N GLU A 45 2.74 3.73 15.89
CA GLU A 45 1.84 4.86 16.13
C GLU A 45 1.48 5.61 14.84
N ALA A 46 2.26 5.43 13.78
CA ALA A 46 2.04 6.07 12.49
C ALA A 46 0.68 5.67 11.91
N ARG A 47 -0.07 6.65 11.45
CA ARG A 47 -1.35 6.45 10.75
C ARG A 47 -1.20 6.48 9.24
N HIS A 48 -0.10 7.03 8.74
CA HIS A 48 0.24 7.09 7.32
C HIS A 48 1.43 6.18 7.01
N PHE A 49 1.38 5.52 5.86
CA PHE A 49 2.48 4.70 5.34
C PHE A 49 2.52 4.81 3.81
N SER A 50 3.72 4.70 3.25
CA SER A 50 3.92 4.70 1.81
C SER A 50 4.75 3.50 1.36
N THR A 51 4.27 2.80 0.34
CA THR A 51 5.07 1.81 -0.39
C THR A 51 6.00 2.47 -1.41
N SER A 52 5.92 3.79 -1.56
CA SER A 52 6.65 4.52 -2.59
C SER A 52 6.34 3.92 -3.97
N LYS A 53 7.33 3.80 -4.82
CA LYS A 53 7.20 3.25 -6.18
C LYS A 53 7.20 1.73 -6.25
N THR A 54 7.26 1.02 -5.10
CA THR A 54 7.28 -0.45 -5.08
C THR A 54 5.89 -1.09 -5.11
N TRP A 55 4.83 -0.30 -5.07
CA TRP A 55 3.46 -0.79 -4.99
C TRP A 55 3.12 -1.84 -6.06
N HIS A 56 3.50 -1.59 -7.31
CA HIS A 56 3.19 -2.50 -8.42
C HIS A 56 3.98 -3.80 -8.35
N MET A 57 5.27 -3.72 -7.98
CA MET A 57 6.09 -4.91 -7.74
C MET A 57 5.53 -5.77 -6.62
N LEU A 58 5.18 -5.15 -5.49
CA LEU A 58 4.56 -5.88 -4.37
C LEU A 58 3.23 -6.52 -4.78
N GLY A 59 2.40 -5.81 -5.55
CA GLY A 59 1.15 -6.34 -6.08
C GLY A 59 1.37 -7.56 -6.99
N PHE A 60 2.35 -7.48 -7.89
CA PHE A 60 2.75 -8.61 -8.75
C PHE A 60 3.16 -9.83 -7.92
N LEU A 61 4.03 -9.63 -6.93
CA LEU A 61 4.53 -10.70 -6.08
C LEU A 61 3.41 -11.35 -5.25
N LEU A 62 2.53 -10.54 -4.65
CA LEU A 62 1.41 -11.02 -3.84
C LEU A 62 0.37 -11.78 -4.67
N THR A 63 0.09 -11.33 -5.89
CA THR A 63 -0.82 -12.02 -6.80
C THR A 63 -0.34 -13.43 -7.14
N ARG A 64 0.96 -13.62 -7.27
CA ARG A 64 1.56 -14.94 -7.57
C ARG A 64 1.35 -15.99 -6.46
N VAL A 65 1.14 -15.54 -5.23
CA VAL A 65 0.90 -16.44 -4.08
C VAL A 65 -0.57 -16.47 -3.66
N ASP A 66 -1.47 -16.02 -4.53
CA ASP A 66 -2.92 -15.98 -4.29
C ASP A 66 -3.26 -15.28 -2.97
N PHE A 67 -2.66 -14.11 -2.74
CA PHE A 67 -2.86 -13.35 -1.51
C PHE A 67 -4.33 -12.96 -1.34
N PRO A 68 -4.94 -13.19 -0.15
CA PRO A 68 -6.40 -13.16 0.01
C PRO A 68 -7.04 -11.77 0.04
N VAL A 69 -6.25 -10.70 0.13
CA VAL A 69 -6.72 -9.30 0.24
C VAL A 69 -5.94 -8.43 -0.73
N ASP A 70 -6.59 -7.54 -1.45
CA ASP A 70 -5.87 -6.53 -2.23
C ASP A 70 -5.35 -5.42 -1.32
N VAL A 71 -4.14 -5.64 -0.80
CA VAL A 71 -3.45 -4.68 0.08
C VAL A 71 -2.70 -3.59 -0.70
N ILE A 72 -2.77 -3.61 -2.00
CA ILE A 72 -2.11 -2.60 -2.85
C ILE A 72 -3.09 -1.53 -3.30
N HIS A 73 -4.26 -1.93 -3.82
CA HIS A 73 -5.27 -1.00 -4.33
C HIS A 73 -6.45 -0.81 -3.38
N GLY A 74 -6.69 -1.75 -2.46
CA GLY A 74 -7.93 -1.80 -1.68
C GLY A 74 -9.04 -2.53 -2.44
N GLU A 75 -10.14 -2.82 -1.76
CA GLU A 75 -11.17 -3.70 -2.30
C GLU A 75 -12.48 -2.97 -2.64
N GLU A 76 -12.87 -2.00 -1.83
CA GLU A 76 -14.13 -1.29 -2.00
C GLU A 76 -13.85 0.16 -2.41
N PRO A 77 -14.37 0.63 -3.56
CA PRO A 77 -14.20 2.01 -3.98
C PRO A 77 -15.11 2.95 -3.19
N PHE A 78 -14.65 4.18 -2.99
CA PHE A 78 -15.47 5.29 -2.57
C PHE A 78 -14.99 6.54 -3.29
N ALA A 79 -15.80 7.60 -3.29
CA ALA A 79 -15.44 8.83 -3.98
C ALA A 79 -15.05 8.59 -5.47
N GLU A 80 -15.86 7.80 -6.19
CA GLU A 80 -15.56 7.39 -7.56
C GLU A 80 -15.45 8.58 -8.53
N ASP A 81 -16.07 9.70 -8.19
CA ASP A 81 -16.00 10.96 -8.95
C ASP A 81 -14.80 11.84 -8.53
N GLU A 82 -14.03 11.40 -7.53
CA GLU A 82 -12.86 12.11 -7.02
C GLU A 82 -11.57 11.50 -7.57
N ASP A 83 -10.57 12.35 -7.74
CA ASP A 83 -9.24 11.92 -8.15
C ASP A 83 -8.23 12.30 -7.06
N TRP A 84 -7.67 11.29 -6.39
CA TRP A 84 -6.66 11.47 -5.35
C TRP A 84 -5.23 11.35 -5.89
N GLY A 85 -5.06 11.49 -7.20
CA GLY A 85 -3.78 11.39 -7.89
C GLY A 85 -3.90 10.54 -9.15
N TYR A 86 -3.86 9.22 -9.01
CA TYR A 86 -4.04 8.27 -10.12
C TYR A 86 -5.30 7.42 -9.92
N GLY A 87 -6.44 8.09 -9.90
CA GLY A 87 -7.76 7.48 -9.76
C GLY A 87 -8.36 7.63 -8.36
N PRO A 88 -9.58 7.11 -8.17
CA PRO A 88 -10.28 7.22 -6.90
C PRO A 88 -9.64 6.35 -5.82
N PRO A 89 -9.73 6.77 -4.54
CA PRO A 89 -9.28 5.97 -3.43
C PRO A 89 -10.18 4.74 -3.22
N ARG A 90 -9.64 3.74 -2.52
CA ARG A 90 -10.37 2.54 -2.11
C ARG A 90 -10.14 2.29 -0.63
N TYR A 91 -10.88 1.37 -0.04
CA TYR A 91 -10.72 1.05 1.37
C TYR A 91 -10.79 -0.44 1.67
N LEU A 92 -10.28 -0.78 2.85
CA LEU A 92 -10.41 -2.10 3.46
C LEU A 92 -11.13 -1.92 4.80
N ARG A 93 -12.18 -2.71 5.03
CA ARG A 93 -12.85 -2.74 6.33
C ARG A 93 -11.98 -3.42 7.38
N THR A 94 -12.30 -3.20 8.64
CA THR A 94 -11.53 -3.73 9.80
C THR A 94 -11.27 -5.23 9.71
N GLU A 95 -12.25 -6.04 9.35
CA GLU A 95 -12.09 -7.49 9.21
C GLU A 95 -11.15 -7.87 8.07
N ARG A 96 -11.11 -7.07 6.99
CA ARG A 96 -10.19 -7.29 5.87
C ARG A 96 -8.76 -6.89 6.25
N VAL A 97 -8.60 -5.83 7.02
CA VAL A 97 -7.30 -5.42 7.59
C VAL A 97 -6.74 -6.52 8.50
N ARG A 98 -7.56 -7.12 9.35
CA ARG A 98 -7.13 -8.25 10.20
C ARG A 98 -6.69 -9.46 9.38
N LEU A 99 -7.45 -9.82 8.36
CA LEU A 99 -7.09 -10.92 7.47
C LEU A 99 -5.78 -10.63 6.75
N ALA A 100 -5.64 -9.43 6.21
CA ALA A 100 -4.42 -8.98 5.54
C ALA A 100 -3.20 -9.04 6.46
N ALA A 101 -3.32 -8.56 7.69
CA ALA A 101 -2.23 -8.57 8.67
C ALA A 101 -1.74 -10.00 8.96
N ARG A 102 -2.67 -10.93 9.16
CA ARG A 102 -2.32 -12.35 9.36
C ARG A 102 -1.65 -12.97 8.14
N ALA A 103 -2.16 -12.69 6.96
CA ALA A 103 -1.64 -13.23 5.71
C ALA A 103 -0.25 -12.65 5.37
N LEU A 104 -0.03 -11.36 5.57
CA LEU A 104 1.27 -10.71 5.39
C LEU A 104 2.33 -11.31 6.33
N ARG A 105 1.96 -11.54 7.59
CA ARG A 105 2.85 -12.15 8.57
C ARG A 105 3.22 -13.59 8.21
N ALA A 106 2.33 -14.33 7.55
CA ALA A 106 2.53 -15.72 7.17
C ALA A 106 3.46 -15.90 5.96
N VAL A 107 3.74 -14.85 5.20
CA VAL A 107 4.55 -14.90 3.97
C VAL A 107 5.74 -13.95 4.10
N THR A 108 6.95 -14.51 4.03
CA THR A 108 8.19 -13.72 4.04
C THR A 108 8.46 -13.11 2.67
N TYR A 109 9.26 -12.04 2.63
CA TYR A 109 9.70 -11.47 1.36
C TYR A 109 10.52 -12.48 0.54
N ASP A 110 11.36 -13.28 1.18
CA ASP A 110 12.11 -14.35 0.50
C ASP A 110 11.18 -15.36 -0.18
N GLN A 111 10.07 -15.71 0.44
CA GLN A 111 9.04 -16.56 -0.18
C GLN A 111 8.38 -15.87 -1.38
N LEU A 112 8.09 -14.56 -1.29
CA LEU A 112 7.49 -13.80 -2.38
C LEU A 112 8.39 -13.74 -3.63
N VAL A 113 9.68 -13.55 -3.45
CA VAL A 113 10.63 -13.42 -4.58
C VAL A 113 11.18 -14.75 -5.07
N SER A 114 10.90 -15.85 -4.36
CA SER A 114 11.37 -17.18 -4.76
C SER A 114 10.89 -17.55 -6.17
N GLY A 115 11.84 -17.87 -7.04
CA GLY A 115 11.56 -18.21 -8.44
C GLY A 115 11.20 -17.02 -9.34
N VAL A 116 11.32 -15.79 -8.86
CA VAL A 116 11.08 -14.56 -9.63
C VAL A 116 12.40 -13.97 -10.10
N SER A 117 12.46 -13.58 -11.37
CA SER A 117 13.58 -12.84 -11.94
C SER A 117 13.16 -11.41 -12.29
N PRO A 118 14.12 -10.47 -12.41
CA PRO A 118 13.83 -9.13 -12.95
C PRO A 118 13.15 -9.17 -14.33
N ALA A 119 13.48 -10.16 -15.17
CA ALA A 119 12.84 -10.33 -16.47
C ALA A 119 11.34 -10.63 -16.37
N ASP A 120 10.89 -11.30 -15.32
CA ASP A 120 9.46 -11.57 -15.09
C ASP A 120 8.70 -10.26 -14.85
N LEU A 121 9.30 -9.32 -14.11
CA LEU A 121 8.73 -7.99 -13.87
C LEU A 121 8.63 -7.17 -15.16
N THR A 122 9.67 -7.20 -15.98
CA THR A 122 9.69 -6.55 -17.29
C THR A 122 8.61 -7.12 -18.20
N LYS A 123 8.48 -8.45 -18.26
CA LYS A 123 7.50 -9.13 -19.08
C LYS A 123 6.05 -8.82 -18.66
N ALA A 124 5.83 -8.58 -17.38
CA ALA A 124 4.53 -8.22 -16.83
C ALA A 124 4.26 -6.70 -16.82
N ASP A 125 5.10 -5.90 -17.45
CA ASP A 125 5.00 -4.44 -17.51
C ASP A 125 4.87 -3.78 -16.12
N VAL A 126 5.58 -4.32 -15.12
CA VAL A 126 5.51 -3.81 -13.75
C VAL A 126 6.17 -2.41 -13.66
N TYR A 127 5.45 -1.48 -13.05
CA TYR A 127 5.95 -0.12 -12.80
C TYR A 127 7.08 -0.10 -11.76
N PRO A 128 8.13 0.71 -11.93
CA PRO A 128 8.49 1.46 -13.13
C PRO A 128 8.99 0.54 -14.24
N LEU A 129 8.62 0.82 -15.48
CA LEU A 129 8.91 -0.03 -16.64
C LEU A 129 10.40 -0.22 -16.88
N ALA A 130 10.77 -1.35 -17.49
CA ALA A 130 12.13 -1.61 -17.93
C ALA A 130 12.66 -0.49 -18.84
N GLY A 131 13.88 -0.06 -18.58
CA GLY A 131 14.51 1.04 -19.30
C GLY A 131 14.11 2.44 -18.81
N ALA A 132 13.19 2.55 -17.88
CA ALA A 132 12.88 3.83 -17.23
C ALA A 132 13.98 4.16 -16.22
N TYR A 133 14.95 4.93 -16.64
CA TYR A 133 16.03 5.37 -15.75
C TYR A 133 15.49 6.27 -14.62
N PRO A 134 15.98 6.10 -13.38
CA PRO A 134 16.96 5.12 -12.90
C PRO A 134 16.37 3.81 -12.35
N LEU A 135 15.09 3.55 -12.53
CA LEU A 135 14.31 2.58 -11.77
C LEU A 135 13.90 1.31 -12.55
N GLY A 136 14.54 1.05 -13.69
CA GLY A 136 14.28 -0.17 -14.47
C GLY A 136 14.67 -1.45 -13.74
N TRP A 137 14.04 -2.58 -14.13
CA TRP A 137 14.21 -3.89 -13.47
C TRP A 137 15.50 -4.63 -13.88
N ASP A 138 16.20 -4.20 -14.91
CA ASP A 138 17.39 -4.83 -15.48
C ASP A 138 18.68 -4.55 -14.69
N ARG A 139 18.59 -3.92 -13.52
CA ARG A 139 19.72 -3.63 -12.65
C ARG A 139 19.94 -4.73 -11.61
N PRO A 140 21.20 -4.96 -11.16
CA PRO A 140 21.50 -5.88 -10.06
C PRO A 140 20.74 -5.49 -8.78
N GLY A 141 20.18 -6.48 -8.08
CA GLY A 141 19.48 -6.26 -6.81
C GLY A 141 18.09 -5.61 -6.95
N ALA A 142 17.51 -5.55 -8.15
CA ALA A 142 16.21 -4.94 -8.37
C ALA A 142 15.10 -5.55 -7.49
N LEU A 143 15.12 -6.86 -7.27
CA LEU A 143 14.13 -7.53 -6.41
C LEU A 143 14.26 -7.13 -4.93
N GLU A 144 15.46 -6.80 -4.46
CA GLU A 144 15.69 -6.39 -3.07
C GLU A 144 15.10 -5.02 -2.75
N TRP A 145 14.79 -4.22 -3.76
CA TRP A 145 14.22 -2.90 -3.60
C TRP A 145 12.87 -2.91 -2.86
N GLY A 146 12.09 -3.97 -2.98
CA GLY A 146 10.79 -4.12 -2.31
C GLY A 146 10.86 -4.59 -0.86
N ARG A 147 11.99 -5.16 -0.40
CA ARG A 147 12.09 -5.81 0.91
C ARG A 147 11.73 -4.89 2.08
N HIS A 148 12.36 -3.74 2.12
CA HIS A 148 12.13 -2.78 3.21
C HIS A 148 10.66 -2.30 3.25
N ARG A 149 10.10 -2.04 2.07
CA ARG A 149 8.70 -1.60 1.96
C ARG A 149 7.71 -2.70 2.31
N TYR A 150 7.99 -3.94 1.95
CA TYR A 150 7.16 -5.08 2.34
C TYR A 150 7.18 -5.30 3.85
N ASP A 151 8.34 -5.26 4.47
CA ASP A 151 8.46 -5.39 5.93
C ASP A 151 7.73 -4.25 6.65
N GLY A 152 7.83 -3.04 6.14
CA GLY A 152 7.10 -1.87 6.64
C GLY A 152 5.58 -2.03 6.50
N LEU A 153 5.13 -2.50 5.33
CA LEU A 153 3.72 -2.76 5.06
C LEU A 153 3.14 -3.80 6.04
N THR A 154 3.88 -4.89 6.26
CA THR A 154 3.48 -5.94 7.23
C THR A 154 3.29 -5.36 8.63
N ARG A 155 4.26 -4.58 9.12
CA ARG A 155 4.17 -3.94 10.45
C ARG A 155 3.04 -2.92 10.53
N PHE A 156 2.81 -2.18 9.45
CA PHE A 156 1.72 -1.20 9.39
C PHE A 156 0.35 -1.86 9.49
N PHE A 157 0.13 -2.95 8.76
CA PHE A 157 -1.11 -3.73 8.84
C PHE A 157 -1.28 -4.42 10.20
N GLU A 158 -0.20 -4.92 10.81
CA GLU A 158 -0.25 -5.48 12.16
C GLU A 158 -0.68 -4.43 13.19
N ALA A 159 -0.13 -3.23 13.14
CA ALA A 159 -0.50 -2.13 14.02
C ALA A 159 -1.97 -1.70 13.79
N ALA A 160 -2.40 -1.61 12.54
CA ALA A 160 -3.78 -1.29 12.20
C ALA A 160 -4.76 -2.35 12.74
N ALA A 161 -4.43 -3.63 12.56
CA ALA A 161 -5.24 -4.74 13.08
C ALA A 161 -5.33 -4.73 14.60
N ALA A 162 -4.22 -4.48 15.29
CA ALA A 162 -4.18 -4.39 16.75
C ALA A 162 -5.03 -3.23 17.30
N ALA A 163 -5.10 -2.12 16.57
CA ALA A 163 -5.94 -0.97 16.91
C ALA A 163 -7.40 -1.08 16.43
N GLU A 164 -7.73 -2.18 15.75
CA GLU A 164 -9.05 -2.39 15.13
C GLU A 164 -9.41 -1.34 14.08
N ASP A 165 -8.40 -0.83 13.37
CA ASP A 165 -8.56 0.16 12.31
C ASP A 165 -9.00 -0.47 10.98
N ALA A 166 -9.66 0.35 10.17
CA ALA A 166 -9.83 0.18 8.73
C ALA A 166 -8.68 0.88 8.00
N MET A 167 -8.68 0.85 6.67
CA MET A 167 -7.59 1.40 5.85
C MET A 167 -8.14 2.11 4.62
N LEU A 168 -7.63 3.30 4.33
CA LEU A 168 -7.77 3.97 3.04
C LEU A 168 -6.50 3.74 2.23
N LEU A 169 -6.64 3.50 0.92
CA LEU A 169 -5.53 3.26 0.00
C LEU A 169 -5.74 4.08 -1.28
N TRP A 170 -4.67 4.69 -1.78
CA TRP A 170 -4.69 5.41 -3.06
C TRP A 170 -3.32 5.44 -3.71
N LEU A 171 -3.28 5.82 -4.98
CA LEU A 171 -2.06 6.11 -5.73
C LEU A 171 -1.95 7.61 -5.96
N ASP A 172 -0.84 8.20 -5.51
CA ASP A 172 -0.54 9.62 -5.67
C ASP A 172 0.57 9.84 -6.69
#